data_6fd0dab7e2bf9ba3942291be0ca38d0e
#
_entry.id   6fd0dab7e2bf9ba3942291be0ca38d0e
#
_cell.length_a   1.000
_cell.length_b   1.000
_cell.length_c   1.000
_cell.angle_alpha   90.00
_cell.angle_beta   90.00
_cell.angle_gamma   90.00
#
_symmetry.space_group_name_H-M   'P 1'
#
loop_
_entity.id
_entity.type
_entity.pdbx_description
1 polymer ?
#
loop_
_entity_poly.entity_id
_entity_poly.type
_entity_poly.pdbx_seq_one_letter_code
_entity_poly.pdbx_strand_id
1 'polypeptide(L)'
;MCKIVLEKNMQDFLLQQIEKEIPLEIFLDTQVNKEILKKDIYDRVVNAFEGYQRYGMKKDINKDTLKEEAKKISYEITSKKILSREFGIKERYIFVGTDIIIISPQESFPYDEDTENLIKKQSDERLVIEKADIRLFSQFPLHFIQCDFQCEIKNTFLNYLECENLSFKNCNFYKEVYFGFQKTFKLLIMENCYFHNKVYFSGAFNENALFNNSHFKDYADFHECEFEKTASFYGATFDKTPNFSQVVFKESVNLVNIKSNFDFENLNTAIKNIDKSTDETANDFRDFFRNFKSVLIKDNNLLEASNFHKYELYCKEIELEGKQDKTSKDVVDKYQLFFYRKLCDHHTDLLKVFHNLLIIIMLFSVFSFVLDKFKQPSIENHAKYHIVQVDTNESYIFKEHNKTTYNFLFLNIEQEFKNLDNLLSKTEIYFSLGFVLLVIFVALLNKKYLWLLLLPLFVGVVYCVEFPMSIITHFMIIMLFACTFVFIMVFDSKPERFLFVSVSYIVCIFALLAKPSLMLPVFGSFLEKDTNTTYPLLLSLSVVYFILVALVIFSLQKTARKNSIVPS
;
A
#
# COMPACT_ATOMS: atom_id res chain seq x y z
N MET A 1 18.99 19.27 -64.41
CA MET A 1 18.84 18.06 -63.48
C MET A 1 19.74 16.99 -64.11
N CYS A 2 20.89 16.68 -63.51
CA CYS A 2 21.68 15.52 -63.93
C CYS A 2 20.99 14.26 -63.40
N LYS A 3 20.36 13.48 -64.25
CA LYS A 3 19.93 12.13 -63.92
C LYS A 3 21.17 11.23 -63.89
N ILE A 4 21.36 10.54 -62.77
CA ILE A 4 22.38 9.50 -62.69
C ILE A 4 21.89 8.29 -63.47
N VAL A 5 22.63 7.92 -64.53
CA VAL A 5 22.37 6.66 -65.26
C VAL A 5 23.48 5.70 -64.82
N LEU A 6 23.12 4.67 -64.04
CA LEU A 6 24.07 3.63 -63.66
C LEU A 6 24.47 2.80 -64.91
N GLU A 7 25.76 2.42 -65.01
CA GLU A 7 26.19 1.44 -65.98
C GLU A 7 25.44 0.09 -65.79
N LYS A 8 25.21 -0.63 -66.89
CA LYS A 8 24.41 -1.87 -66.87
C LYS A 8 24.91 -2.88 -65.84
N ASN A 9 26.20 -3.05 -65.67
CA ASN A 9 26.81 -3.95 -64.68
C ASN A 9 26.53 -3.51 -63.23
N MET A 10 26.39 -2.24 -62.97
CA MET A 10 26.04 -1.68 -61.66
C MET A 10 24.53 -1.79 -61.39
N GLN A 11 23.70 -1.68 -62.42
CA GLN A 11 22.25 -1.90 -62.32
C GLN A 11 21.95 -3.36 -61.98
N ASP A 12 22.55 -4.30 -62.67
CA ASP A 12 22.37 -5.75 -62.43
C ASP A 12 22.87 -6.14 -61.02
N PHE A 13 24.02 -5.57 -60.59
CA PHE A 13 24.53 -5.75 -59.25
C PHE A 13 23.56 -5.21 -58.17
N LEU A 14 23.07 -3.99 -58.35
CA LEU A 14 22.14 -3.36 -57.42
C LEU A 14 20.84 -4.17 -57.30
N LEU A 15 20.26 -4.63 -58.39
CA LEU A 15 19.05 -5.46 -58.38
C LEU A 15 19.27 -6.79 -57.68
N GLN A 16 20.44 -7.42 -57.84
CA GLN A 16 20.80 -8.63 -57.10
C GLN A 16 20.95 -8.37 -55.59
N GLN A 17 21.52 -7.24 -55.16
CA GLN A 17 21.62 -6.91 -53.75
C GLN A 17 20.25 -6.64 -53.16
N ILE A 18 19.40 -5.87 -53.82
CA ILE A 18 18.02 -5.61 -53.37
C ILE A 18 17.25 -6.92 -53.18
N GLU A 19 17.41 -7.89 -54.09
CA GLU A 19 16.73 -9.19 -53.95
C GLU A 19 17.19 -10.00 -52.74
N LYS A 20 18.46 -9.88 -52.35
CA LYS A 20 19.00 -10.55 -51.15
C LYS A 20 18.55 -9.90 -49.85
N GLU A 21 18.34 -8.60 -49.83
CA GLU A 21 17.99 -7.84 -48.62
C GLU A 21 16.49 -7.83 -48.34
N ILE A 22 15.61 -8.27 -49.26
CA ILE A 22 14.19 -8.33 -49.02
C ILE A 22 13.85 -9.65 -48.31
N PRO A 23 13.27 -9.65 -47.08
CA PRO A 23 12.92 -10.86 -46.37
C PRO A 23 11.87 -11.72 -47.12
N LEU A 24 12.06 -13.04 -47.13
CA LEU A 24 11.14 -13.99 -47.74
C LEU A 24 9.71 -13.89 -47.18
N GLU A 25 9.55 -13.50 -45.92
CA GLU A 25 8.27 -13.37 -45.23
C GLU A 25 7.35 -12.30 -45.83
N ILE A 26 7.89 -11.26 -46.48
CA ILE A 26 7.10 -10.25 -47.21
C ILE A 26 6.39 -10.85 -48.43
N PHE A 27 6.90 -11.96 -48.96
CA PHE A 27 6.41 -12.57 -50.19
C PHE A 27 5.37 -13.67 -49.96
N LEU A 28 5.19 -14.13 -48.72
CA LEU A 28 4.20 -15.13 -48.38
C LEU A 28 2.76 -14.57 -48.38
N ASP A 29 2.63 -13.25 -48.38
CA ASP A 29 1.35 -12.58 -48.46
C ASP A 29 1.12 -12.01 -49.87
N THR A 30 0.10 -12.48 -50.53
CA THR A 30 -0.22 -12.42 -51.96
C THR A 30 -0.44 -11.01 -52.56
N GLN A 31 -0.27 -9.91 -51.79
CA GLN A 31 -0.59 -8.57 -52.25
C GLN A 31 0.61 -7.68 -52.62
N VAL A 32 1.84 -8.06 -52.30
CA VAL A 32 3.01 -7.26 -52.66
C VAL A 32 3.63 -7.83 -53.91
N ASN A 33 3.49 -7.09 -55.00
CA ASN A 33 4.19 -7.45 -56.23
C ASN A 33 5.70 -7.20 -56.07
N LYS A 34 6.49 -8.30 -56.02
CA LYS A 34 7.95 -8.28 -55.81
C LYS A 34 8.68 -7.32 -56.78
N GLU A 35 8.24 -7.26 -58.02
CA GLU A 35 8.84 -6.41 -59.05
C GLU A 35 8.59 -4.92 -58.79
N ILE A 36 7.40 -4.58 -58.28
CA ILE A 36 7.08 -3.19 -57.92
C ILE A 36 7.94 -2.76 -56.73
N LEU A 37 8.10 -3.62 -55.71
CA LEU A 37 8.93 -3.32 -54.55
C LEU A 37 10.41 -3.18 -54.91
N LYS A 38 10.94 -4.08 -55.73
CA LYS A 38 12.32 -3.97 -56.25
C LYS A 38 12.53 -2.69 -57.00
N LYS A 39 11.58 -2.31 -57.85
CA LYS A 39 11.65 -1.07 -58.61
C LYS A 39 11.61 0.16 -57.71
N ASP A 40 10.74 0.21 -56.72
CA ASP A 40 10.65 1.31 -55.74
C ASP A 40 11.95 1.47 -54.96
N ILE A 41 12.54 0.37 -54.49
CA ILE A 41 13.83 0.39 -53.79
C ILE A 41 14.94 0.88 -54.74
N TYR A 42 15.00 0.37 -55.97
CA TYR A 42 15.97 0.79 -56.96
C TYR A 42 15.90 2.29 -57.22
N ASP A 43 14.70 2.81 -57.50
CA ASP A 43 14.48 4.22 -57.79
C ASP A 43 14.91 5.11 -56.60
N ARG A 44 14.64 4.70 -55.37
CA ARG A 44 15.06 5.42 -54.16
C ARG A 44 16.59 5.41 -53.95
N VAL A 45 17.26 4.29 -54.20
CA VAL A 45 18.73 4.23 -54.14
C VAL A 45 19.35 5.20 -55.14
N VAL A 46 18.88 5.21 -56.39
CA VAL A 46 19.35 6.13 -57.41
C VAL A 46 19.11 7.60 -57.01
N ASN A 47 17.90 7.90 -56.53
CA ASN A 47 17.54 9.24 -56.08
C ASN A 47 18.39 9.72 -54.88
N ALA A 48 18.76 8.80 -53.95
CA ALA A 48 19.64 9.14 -52.82
C ALA A 48 21.03 9.62 -53.34
N PHE A 49 21.62 8.93 -54.31
CA PHE A 49 22.89 9.37 -54.92
C PHE A 49 22.75 10.67 -55.70
N GLU A 50 21.64 10.93 -56.40
CA GLU A 50 21.35 12.23 -57.00
C GLU A 50 21.27 13.34 -55.93
N GLY A 51 20.68 13.04 -54.75
CA GLY A 51 20.66 13.93 -53.60
C GLY A 51 22.06 14.26 -53.10
N TYR A 52 22.90 13.27 -52.88
CA TYR A 52 24.29 13.50 -52.44
C TYR A 52 25.06 14.41 -53.38
N GLN A 53 24.94 14.20 -54.68
CA GLN A 53 25.56 15.10 -55.67
C GLN A 53 25.01 16.52 -55.63
N ARG A 54 23.69 16.66 -55.45
CA ARG A 54 23.00 17.96 -55.42
C ARG A 54 23.40 18.80 -54.22
N TYR A 55 23.68 18.16 -53.10
CA TYR A 55 24.13 18.82 -51.85
C TYR A 55 25.64 18.89 -51.70
N GLY A 56 26.40 18.60 -52.77
CA GLY A 56 27.88 18.74 -52.80
C GLY A 56 28.61 17.67 -51.98
N MET A 57 27.93 16.62 -51.57
CA MET A 57 28.56 15.48 -50.90
C MET A 57 29.19 14.56 -51.94
N LYS A 58 30.53 14.47 -51.94
CA LYS A 58 31.27 13.54 -52.81
C LYS A 58 31.16 12.12 -52.28
N LYS A 59 30.09 11.42 -52.61
CA LYS A 59 29.96 9.98 -52.37
C LYS A 59 30.18 9.25 -53.68
N ASP A 60 31.31 8.54 -53.79
CA ASP A 60 31.63 7.79 -55.02
C ASP A 60 30.64 6.64 -55.21
N ILE A 61 30.16 6.50 -56.44
CA ILE A 61 29.25 5.39 -56.80
C ILE A 61 30.14 4.18 -57.12
N ASN A 62 30.32 3.33 -56.11
CA ASN A 62 31.00 2.03 -56.23
C ASN A 62 30.12 0.90 -55.74
N LYS A 63 30.56 -0.36 -55.88
CA LYS A 63 29.76 -1.51 -55.44
C LYS A 63 29.47 -1.54 -53.94
N ASP A 64 30.39 -1.09 -53.11
CA ASP A 64 30.25 -1.11 -51.66
C ASP A 64 29.25 -0.04 -51.20
N THR A 65 29.35 1.18 -51.72
CA THR A 65 28.38 2.26 -51.41
C THR A 65 26.99 1.96 -51.94
N LEU A 66 26.84 1.31 -53.09
CA LEU A 66 25.57 0.85 -53.63
C LEU A 66 24.97 -0.24 -52.74
N LYS A 67 25.76 -1.17 -52.24
CA LYS A 67 25.34 -2.24 -51.36
C LYS A 67 24.85 -1.69 -50.02
N GLU A 68 25.60 -0.78 -49.40
CA GLU A 68 25.20 -0.14 -48.15
C GLU A 68 23.89 0.63 -48.29
N GLU A 69 23.75 1.44 -49.35
CA GLU A 69 22.56 2.23 -49.61
C GLU A 69 21.34 1.34 -49.93
N ALA A 70 21.53 0.28 -50.70
CA ALA A 70 20.51 -0.71 -50.99
C ALA A 70 20.03 -1.41 -49.71
N LYS A 71 20.95 -1.81 -48.85
CA LYS A 71 20.63 -2.41 -47.56
C LYS A 71 19.80 -1.47 -46.68
N LYS A 72 20.24 -0.21 -46.52
CA LYS A 72 19.57 0.79 -45.73
C LYS A 72 18.16 1.10 -46.24
N ILE A 73 17.99 1.35 -47.51
CA ILE A 73 16.71 1.70 -48.14
C ILE A 73 15.78 0.48 -48.19
N SER A 74 16.30 -0.71 -48.44
CA SER A 74 15.53 -1.95 -48.37
C SER A 74 14.97 -2.18 -46.96
N TYR A 75 15.80 -2.02 -45.94
CA TYR A 75 15.38 -2.13 -44.54
C TYR A 75 14.31 -1.09 -44.21
N GLU A 76 14.49 0.18 -44.61
CA GLU A 76 13.49 1.23 -44.33
C GLU A 76 12.13 0.90 -44.96
N ILE A 77 12.10 0.57 -46.27
CA ILE A 77 10.84 0.32 -46.97
C ILE A 77 10.16 -0.96 -46.48
N THR A 78 10.93 -2.03 -46.27
CA THR A 78 10.39 -3.31 -45.83
C THR A 78 9.85 -3.21 -44.42
N SER A 79 10.58 -2.58 -43.50
CA SER A 79 10.13 -2.36 -42.12
C SER A 79 8.86 -1.52 -42.07
N LYS A 80 8.76 -0.41 -42.82
CA LYS A 80 7.56 0.41 -42.89
C LYS A 80 6.35 -0.39 -43.38
N LYS A 81 6.50 -1.21 -44.39
CA LYS A 81 5.39 -2.04 -44.94
C LYS A 81 4.93 -3.11 -43.96
N ILE A 82 5.89 -3.82 -43.32
CA ILE A 82 5.57 -4.84 -42.34
C ILE A 82 4.84 -4.19 -41.16
N LEU A 83 5.41 -3.16 -40.55
CA LEU A 83 4.85 -2.52 -39.37
C LEU A 83 3.51 -1.82 -39.65
N SER A 84 3.36 -1.18 -40.82
CA SER A 84 2.12 -0.58 -41.28
C SER A 84 0.98 -1.63 -41.35
N ARG A 85 1.26 -2.78 -41.93
CA ARG A 85 0.30 -3.88 -42.06
C ARG A 85 -0.07 -4.51 -40.72
N GLU A 86 0.94 -4.84 -39.92
CA GLU A 86 0.74 -5.58 -38.66
C GLU A 86 0.13 -4.70 -37.56
N PHE A 87 0.47 -3.41 -37.48
CA PHE A 87 -0.16 -2.48 -36.55
C PHE A 87 -1.42 -1.81 -37.08
N GLY A 88 -1.76 -1.99 -38.37
CA GLY A 88 -2.93 -1.35 -38.98
C GLY A 88 -2.82 0.17 -39.12
N ILE A 89 -1.61 0.71 -39.22
CA ILE A 89 -1.32 2.15 -39.29
C ILE A 89 -0.77 2.54 -40.64
N LYS A 90 -0.85 3.83 -40.99
CA LYS A 90 -0.28 4.33 -42.26
C LYS A 90 1.23 4.43 -42.15
N GLU A 91 1.96 4.12 -43.25
CA GLU A 91 3.42 4.17 -43.33
C GLU A 91 4.02 5.55 -42.95
N ARG A 92 3.26 6.63 -43.14
CA ARG A 92 3.67 8.00 -42.78
C ARG A 92 3.94 8.21 -41.28
N TYR A 93 3.39 7.37 -40.42
CA TYR A 93 3.57 7.41 -38.97
C TYR A 93 4.76 6.56 -38.49
N ILE A 94 5.49 5.93 -39.41
CA ILE A 94 6.62 5.04 -39.13
C ILE A 94 7.90 5.68 -39.64
N PHE A 95 8.82 6.00 -38.73
CA PHE A 95 10.10 6.61 -39.02
C PHE A 95 11.21 5.62 -38.71
N VAL A 96 11.93 5.18 -39.74
CA VAL A 96 13.01 4.20 -39.62
C VAL A 96 14.34 4.95 -39.57
N GLY A 97 14.97 4.93 -38.37
CA GLY A 97 16.34 5.41 -38.18
C GLY A 97 17.36 4.29 -38.33
N THR A 98 18.62 4.57 -37.97
CA THR A 98 19.72 3.60 -38.05
C THR A 98 19.55 2.47 -37.03
N ASP A 99 19.24 2.83 -35.77
CA ASP A 99 19.21 1.90 -34.63
C ASP A 99 17.85 1.86 -33.92
N ILE A 100 16.87 2.62 -34.43
CA ILE A 100 15.54 2.72 -33.79
C ILE A 100 14.48 3.03 -34.86
N ILE A 101 13.28 2.46 -34.63
CA ILE A 101 12.09 2.75 -35.43
C ILE A 101 11.09 3.46 -34.53
N ILE A 102 10.72 4.68 -34.90
CA ILE A 102 9.78 5.52 -34.15
C ILE A 102 8.40 5.41 -34.79
N ILE A 103 7.38 5.16 -33.98
CA ILE A 103 5.97 5.13 -34.35
C ILE A 103 5.26 6.26 -33.60
N SER A 104 4.77 7.27 -34.33
CA SER A 104 4.23 8.49 -33.75
C SER A 104 3.14 9.09 -34.64
N PRO A 105 2.12 9.79 -34.08
CA PRO A 105 1.13 10.53 -34.84
C PRO A 105 1.70 11.73 -35.61
N GLN A 106 2.91 12.20 -35.29
CA GLN A 106 3.55 13.31 -35.97
C GLN A 106 4.11 12.89 -37.34
N GLU A 107 3.82 13.66 -38.39
CA GLU A 107 4.22 13.33 -39.76
C GLU A 107 5.70 13.68 -40.09
N SER A 108 6.38 14.44 -39.24
CA SER A 108 7.80 14.80 -39.41
C SER A 108 8.48 14.94 -38.06
N PHE A 109 9.56 14.19 -37.88
CA PHE A 109 10.51 14.40 -36.78
C PHE A 109 11.68 15.23 -37.30
N PRO A 110 11.88 16.47 -36.83
CA PRO A 110 13.19 17.11 -36.97
C PRO A 110 14.14 16.36 -36.01
N TYR A 111 15.10 15.68 -36.59
CA TYR A 111 16.22 15.09 -35.85
C TYR A 111 17.17 16.25 -35.48
N ASP A 112 16.91 16.87 -34.34
CA ASP A 112 17.81 17.83 -33.73
C ASP A 112 17.96 17.51 -32.25
N GLU A 113 19.17 17.50 -31.74
CA GLU A 113 19.52 17.12 -30.38
C GLU A 113 18.87 18.01 -29.28
N ASP A 114 18.24 19.12 -29.69
CA ASP A 114 17.51 20.05 -28.81
C ASP A 114 16.01 19.72 -28.62
N THR A 115 15.59 18.48 -28.79
CA THR A 115 14.18 18.07 -28.86
C THR A 115 13.40 18.18 -27.55
N GLU A 116 14.00 18.47 -26.41
CA GLU A 116 13.24 18.73 -25.16
C GLU A 116 12.34 19.98 -25.27
N ASN A 117 12.65 20.93 -26.12
CA ASN A 117 11.85 22.15 -26.29
C ASN A 117 10.76 22.06 -27.37
N LEU A 118 10.85 21.12 -28.32
CA LEU A 118 9.83 20.90 -29.34
C LEU A 118 8.64 20.06 -28.90
N ILE A 119 8.80 19.29 -27.84
CA ILE A 119 7.71 18.52 -27.21
C ILE A 119 6.60 19.43 -26.63
N LYS A 120 6.86 20.72 -26.43
CA LYS A 120 5.87 21.71 -25.93
C LYS A 120 4.79 22.13 -26.94
N LYS A 121 4.89 21.72 -28.20
CA LYS A 121 3.81 21.85 -29.20
C LYS A 121 3.26 20.47 -29.59
N GLN A 122 2.95 19.65 -28.59
CA GLN A 122 2.25 18.39 -28.83
C GLN A 122 0.83 18.71 -29.35
N SER A 123 0.52 18.24 -30.55
CA SER A 123 -0.86 18.08 -30.98
C SER A 123 -1.52 17.07 -30.05
N ASP A 124 -2.77 17.28 -29.67
CA ASP A 124 -3.57 16.32 -28.87
C ASP A 124 -3.88 15.03 -29.67
N GLU A 125 -3.38 14.90 -30.87
CA GLU A 125 -3.58 13.73 -31.74
C GLU A 125 -2.80 12.53 -31.20
N ARG A 126 -3.50 11.42 -31.06
CA ARG A 126 -2.95 10.12 -30.64
C ARG A 126 -3.13 9.11 -31.76
N LEU A 127 -2.12 8.27 -31.94
CA LEU A 127 -2.16 7.22 -32.95
C LEU A 127 -2.84 5.96 -32.36
N VAL A 128 -3.95 5.56 -32.96
CA VAL A 128 -4.66 4.34 -32.54
C VAL A 128 -4.02 3.11 -33.19
N ILE A 129 -3.68 2.11 -32.36
CA ILE A 129 -3.14 0.82 -32.76
C ILE A 129 -4.18 -0.26 -32.42
N GLU A 130 -4.79 -0.81 -33.45
CA GLU A 130 -5.85 -1.81 -33.31
C GLU A 130 -5.34 -3.24 -33.25
N LYS A 131 -4.09 -3.47 -33.69
CA LYS A 131 -3.45 -4.79 -33.73
C LYS A 131 -2.01 -4.65 -33.27
N ALA A 132 -1.50 -5.61 -32.51
CA ALA A 132 -0.10 -5.68 -32.16
C ALA A 132 0.32 -7.15 -32.02
N ASP A 133 1.26 -7.57 -32.85
CA ASP A 133 1.91 -8.87 -32.72
C ASP A 133 3.19 -8.71 -31.89
N ILE A 134 3.27 -9.41 -30.79
CA ILE A 134 4.44 -9.34 -29.88
C ILE A 134 5.73 -9.79 -30.54
N ARG A 135 5.67 -10.61 -31.61
CA ARG A 135 6.85 -11.04 -32.39
C ARG A 135 7.59 -9.87 -33.01
N LEU A 136 6.90 -8.77 -33.35
CA LEU A 136 7.52 -7.58 -33.91
C LEU A 136 8.43 -6.87 -32.90
N PHE A 137 8.11 -6.97 -31.61
CA PHE A 137 8.91 -6.38 -30.53
C PHE A 137 10.29 -7.06 -30.38
N SER A 138 10.42 -8.31 -30.86
CA SER A 138 11.71 -9.01 -30.90
C SER A 138 12.48 -8.82 -32.20
N GLN A 139 11.80 -8.39 -33.27
CA GLN A 139 12.40 -8.24 -34.60
C GLN A 139 12.91 -6.81 -34.85
N PHE A 140 12.27 -5.82 -34.19
CA PHE A 140 12.54 -4.41 -34.44
C PHE A 140 12.77 -3.65 -33.14
N PRO A 141 13.73 -2.71 -33.08
CA PRO A 141 13.91 -1.78 -31.99
C PRO A 141 12.83 -0.68 -32.06
N LEU A 142 11.72 -0.85 -31.39
CA LEU A 142 10.52 -0.02 -31.53
C LEU A 142 10.41 1.02 -30.44
N HIS A 143 10.08 2.24 -30.83
CA HIS A 143 9.78 3.36 -29.94
C HIS A 143 8.42 3.98 -30.29
N PHE A 144 7.43 3.78 -29.41
CA PHE A 144 6.08 4.30 -29.57
C PHE A 144 5.92 5.60 -28.80
N ILE A 145 5.40 6.63 -29.46
CA ILE A 145 5.13 7.94 -28.85
C ILE A 145 3.67 8.30 -29.08
N GLN A 146 2.94 8.65 -28.00
CA GLN A 146 1.53 9.07 -28.06
C GLN A 146 0.61 8.07 -28.80
N CYS A 147 0.79 6.78 -28.49
CA CYS A 147 -0.01 5.71 -29.09
C CYS A 147 -1.07 5.19 -28.12
N ASP A 148 -2.23 4.85 -28.68
CA ASP A 148 -3.37 4.24 -28.00
C ASP A 148 -3.56 2.80 -28.47
N PHE A 149 -3.15 1.84 -27.65
CA PHE A 149 -3.30 0.42 -27.93
C PHE A 149 -4.72 -0.04 -27.55
N GLN A 150 -5.56 -0.28 -28.57
CA GLN A 150 -6.94 -0.79 -28.42
C GLN A 150 -7.01 -2.32 -28.46
N CYS A 151 -5.89 -2.98 -28.69
CA CYS A 151 -5.75 -4.44 -28.79
C CYS A 151 -5.16 -5.06 -27.53
N GLU A 152 -5.39 -6.33 -27.34
CA GLU A 152 -4.64 -7.15 -26.39
C GLU A 152 -3.23 -7.40 -26.93
N ILE A 153 -2.24 -7.31 -26.06
CA ILE A 153 -0.86 -7.70 -26.36
C ILE A 153 -0.60 -9.00 -25.61
N LYS A 154 -0.70 -10.12 -26.30
CA LYS A 154 -0.49 -11.44 -25.69
C LYS A 154 0.59 -12.21 -26.42
N ASN A 155 1.46 -12.86 -25.65
CA ASN A 155 2.36 -13.86 -26.17
C ASN A 155 1.62 -15.21 -26.28
N THR A 156 1.17 -15.54 -27.48
CA THR A 156 0.47 -16.82 -27.73
C THR A 156 1.43 -17.99 -27.96
N PHE A 157 2.72 -17.72 -28.07
CA PHE A 157 3.74 -18.73 -28.38
C PHE A 157 4.77 -18.80 -27.25
N LEU A 158 4.91 -19.97 -26.66
CA LEU A 158 5.85 -20.32 -25.60
C LEU A 158 7.36 -20.27 -26.04
N ASN A 159 7.67 -19.74 -27.20
CA ASN A 159 9.02 -19.79 -27.73
C ASN A 159 9.76 -18.47 -27.49
N TYR A 160 10.88 -18.62 -26.84
CA TYR A 160 12.08 -17.79 -26.66
C TYR A 160 12.23 -16.58 -27.60
N LEU A 161 11.58 -15.48 -27.31
CA LEU A 161 11.78 -14.22 -28.00
C LEU A 161 12.74 -13.33 -27.17
N GLU A 162 13.88 -12.99 -27.74
CA GLU A 162 14.71 -11.92 -27.19
C GLU A 162 14.11 -10.60 -27.68
N CYS A 163 13.70 -9.73 -26.76
CA CYS A 163 13.25 -8.40 -27.11
C CYS A 163 14.44 -7.45 -27.11
N GLU A 164 14.67 -6.80 -28.24
CA GLU A 164 15.69 -5.74 -28.36
C GLU A 164 15.29 -4.49 -27.54
N ASN A 165 15.47 -3.32 -28.07
CA ASN A 165 15.11 -2.07 -27.41
C ASN A 165 13.62 -1.76 -27.64
N LEU A 166 12.83 -1.74 -26.57
CA LEU A 166 11.41 -1.44 -26.61
C LEU A 166 11.10 -0.23 -25.73
N SER A 167 10.48 0.78 -26.34
CA SER A 167 10.16 2.02 -25.64
C SER A 167 8.74 2.47 -25.94
N PHE A 168 8.02 2.86 -24.87
CA PHE A 168 6.69 3.46 -24.92
C PHE A 168 6.74 4.78 -24.16
N LYS A 169 6.39 5.87 -24.83
CA LYS A 169 6.32 7.20 -24.21
C LYS A 169 4.95 7.84 -24.41
N ASN A 170 4.31 8.22 -23.33
CA ASN A 170 2.96 8.80 -23.35
C ASN A 170 1.92 7.87 -24.02
N CYS A 171 2.01 6.55 -23.82
CA CYS A 171 1.13 5.56 -24.45
C CYS A 171 0.02 5.10 -23.50
N ASN A 172 -1.15 4.79 -24.06
CA ASN A 172 -2.27 4.20 -23.32
C ASN A 172 -2.53 2.76 -23.78
N PHE A 173 -2.74 1.87 -22.82
CA PHE A 173 -3.09 0.47 -23.05
C PHE A 173 -4.48 0.21 -22.51
N TYR A 174 -5.45 0.01 -23.39
CA TYR A 174 -6.86 -0.14 -23.03
C TYR A 174 -7.27 -1.59 -22.75
N LYS A 175 -6.49 -2.54 -23.22
CA LYS A 175 -6.74 -3.98 -23.05
C LYS A 175 -5.65 -4.62 -22.19
N GLU A 176 -5.81 -5.90 -21.92
CA GLU A 176 -4.85 -6.68 -21.17
C GLU A 176 -3.52 -6.80 -21.93
N VAL A 177 -2.42 -6.63 -21.20
CA VAL A 177 -1.07 -6.63 -21.76
C VAL A 177 -0.25 -7.70 -21.07
N TYR A 178 0.35 -8.57 -21.85
CA TYR A 178 1.24 -9.61 -21.38
C TYR A 178 2.62 -9.49 -22.03
N PHE A 179 3.57 -8.95 -21.28
CA PHE A 179 4.98 -8.88 -21.64
C PHE A 179 5.74 -10.05 -20.99
N GLY A 180 5.38 -11.27 -21.37
CA GLY A 180 6.05 -12.49 -20.89
C GLY A 180 7.08 -12.95 -21.91
N PHE A 181 8.37 -12.84 -21.59
CA PHE A 181 9.45 -13.38 -22.39
C PHE A 181 10.21 -14.38 -21.52
N GLN A 182 10.43 -15.57 -22.05
CA GLN A 182 11.26 -16.58 -21.35
C GLN A 182 12.76 -16.24 -21.39
N LYS A 183 13.14 -15.20 -22.14
CA LYS A 183 14.49 -14.61 -22.20
C LYS A 183 14.41 -13.09 -22.25
N THR A 184 15.50 -12.48 -22.23
CA THR A 184 15.92 -11.16 -21.87
C THR A 184 15.34 -10.01 -22.71
N PHE A 185 14.81 -9.00 -22.01
CA PHE A 185 14.72 -7.65 -22.58
C PHE A 185 16.11 -7.01 -22.56
N LYS A 186 16.59 -6.45 -23.67
CA LYS A 186 17.78 -5.59 -23.62
C LYS A 186 17.44 -4.28 -22.90
N LEU A 187 16.48 -3.53 -23.40
CA LEU A 187 16.06 -2.27 -22.78
C LEU A 187 14.54 -2.15 -22.86
N LEU A 188 13.90 -1.88 -21.71
CA LEU A 188 12.47 -1.58 -21.64
C LEU A 188 12.26 -0.21 -21.03
N ILE A 189 11.61 0.70 -21.77
CA ILE A 189 11.24 2.03 -21.31
C ILE A 189 9.72 2.19 -21.42
N MET A 190 9.07 2.49 -20.31
CA MET A 190 7.64 2.80 -20.23
C MET A 190 7.48 4.10 -19.44
N GLU A 191 7.54 5.23 -20.11
CA GLU A 191 7.46 6.55 -19.51
C GLU A 191 6.11 7.21 -19.75
N ASN A 192 5.49 7.70 -18.69
CA ASN A 192 4.15 8.34 -18.72
C ASN A 192 3.10 7.48 -19.42
N CYS A 193 3.17 6.15 -19.23
CA CYS A 193 2.22 5.21 -19.82
C CYS A 193 1.01 4.98 -18.89
N TYR A 194 -0.15 4.73 -19.47
CA TYR A 194 -1.37 4.48 -18.74
C TYR A 194 -1.96 3.10 -19.10
N PHE A 195 -2.00 2.21 -18.10
CA PHE A 195 -2.55 0.87 -18.24
C PHE A 195 -3.95 0.82 -17.65
N HIS A 196 -4.96 0.73 -18.50
CA HIS A 196 -6.37 0.70 -18.08
C HIS A 196 -6.83 -0.68 -17.61
N ASN A 197 -6.11 -1.74 -17.97
CA ASN A 197 -6.43 -3.13 -17.66
C ASN A 197 -5.20 -3.83 -17.05
N LYS A 198 -5.31 -5.12 -16.78
CA LYS A 198 -4.24 -5.92 -16.20
C LYS A 198 -3.00 -5.94 -17.08
N VAL A 199 -1.84 -5.93 -16.44
CA VAL A 199 -0.56 -6.06 -17.11
C VAL A 199 0.32 -7.08 -16.42
N TYR A 200 0.97 -7.92 -17.21
CA TYR A 200 1.84 -8.99 -16.73
C TYR A 200 3.22 -8.84 -17.36
N PHE A 201 4.22 -8.78 -16.50
CA PHE A 201 5.62 -8.81 -16.88
C PHE A 201 6.23 -10.11 -16.37
N SER A 202 7.07 -10.75 -17.16
CA SER A 202 7.86 -11.90 -16.72
C SER A 202 9.17 -12.00 -17.50
N GLY A 203 10.18 -12.62 -16.90
CA GLY A 203 11.48 -12.83 -17.50
C GLY A 203 12.58 -11.88 -16.98
N ALA A 204 13.73 -11.91 -17.63
CA ALA A 204 14.90 -11.14 -17.21
C ALA A 204 15.08 -9.86 -18.04
N PHE A 205 15.40 -8.75 -17.35
CA PHE A 205 15.72 -7.45 -17.94
C PHE A 205 17.22 -7.23 -17.81
N ASN A 206 17.98 -7.37 -18.92
CA ASN A 206 19.43 -7.33 -18.92
C ASN A 206 20.02 -5.92 -18.82
N GLU A 207 19.28 -4.93 -19.31
CA GLU A 207 19.61 -3.52 -19.21
C GLU A 207 18.57 -2.79 -18.35
N ASN A 208 18.57 -1.47 -18.37
CA ASN A 208 17.67 -0.68 -17.56
C ASN A 208 16.19 -0.92 -17.91
N ALA A 209 15.36 -1.11 -16.91
CA ALA A 209 13.91 -1.19 -17.04
C ALA A 209 13.26 0.03 -16.37
N LEU A 210 12.68 0.93 -17.17
CA LEU A 210 12.14 2.20 -16.69
C LEU A 210 10.63 2.24 -16.83
N PHE A 211 9.93 2.41 -15.69
CA PHE A 211 8.45 2.53 -15.59
C PHE A 211 8.06 3.91 -15.04
N ASN A 212 8.84 4.95 -15.37
CA ASN A 212 8.73 6.27 -14.77
C ASN A 212 7.39 6.95 -15.07
N ASN A 213 6.75 7.48 -14.02
CA ASN A 213 5.47 8.19 -14.07
C ASN A 213 4.34 7.42 -14.75
N SER A 214 4.45 6.09 -14.82
CA SER A 214 3.41 5.25 -15.42
C SER A 214 2.31 4.92 -14.42
N HIS A 215 1.07 4.81 -14.90
CA HIS A 215 -0.11 4.57 -14.10
C HIS A 215 -0.74 3.21 -14.42
N PHE A 216 -0.78 2.35 -13.41
CA PHE A 216 -1.39 1.03 -13.46
C PHE A 216 -2.74 1.06 -12.74
N LYS A 217 -3.83 1.15 -13.51
CA LYS A 217 -5.19 1.26 -12.96
C LYS A 217 -5.73 -0.08 -12.45
N ASP A 218 -5.33 -1.17 -13.09
CA ASP A 218 -5.67 -2.52 -12.66
C ASP A 218 -4.43 -3.27 -12.16
N TYR A 219 -4.56 -4.55 -11.93
CA TYR A 219 -3.52 -5.43 -11.41
C TYR A 219 -2.28 -5.44 -12.30
N ALA A 220 -1.14 -5.16 -11.69
CA ALA A 220 0.17 -5.23 -12.33
C ALA A 220 0.97 -6.37 -11.70
N ASP A 221 1.42 -7.30 -12.52
CA ASP A 221 2.16 -8.48 -12.09
C ASP A 221 3.60 -8.43 -12.61
N PHE A 222 4.55 -8.46 -11.68
CA PHE A 222 5.98 -8.56 -11.94
C PHE A 222 6.57 -9.84 -11.34
N HIS A 223 5.72 -10.84 -11.06
CA HIS A 223 6.13 -12.08 -10.44
C HIS A 223 7.30 -12.73 -11.18
N GLU A 224 8.32 -13.17 -10.43
CA GLU A 224 9.52 -13.82 -10.95
C GLU A 224 10.33 -12.98 -11.97
N CYS A 225 10.12 -11.66 -12.05
CA CYS A 225 10.97 -10.80 -12.87
C CYS A 225 12.39 -10.70 -12.28
N GLU A 226 13.39 -10.71 -13.16
CA GLU A 226 14.79 -10.53 -12.80
C GLU A 226 15.35 -9.26 -13.46
N PHE A 227 15.78 -8.29 -12.65
CA PHE A 227 16.37 -7.04 -13.12
C PHE A 227 17.88 -7.07 -12.92
N GLU A 228 18.64 -7.21 -14.01
CA GLU A 228 20.11 -7.26 -13.97
C GLU A 228 20.73 -5.90 -13.70
N LYS A 229 20.10 -4.83 -14.26
CA LYS A 229 20.51 -3.44 -14.13
C LYS A 229 19.48 -2.63 -13.34
N THR A 230 19.53 -1.30 -13.47
CA THR A 230 18.64 -0.41 -12.76
C THR A 230 17.18 -0.60 -13.17
N ALA A 231 16.31 -0.86 -12.19
CA ALA A 231 14.88 -0.79 -12.34
C ALA A 231 14.35 0.52 -11.75
N SER A 232 13.59 1.30 -12.52
CA SER A 232 13.03 2.57 -12.03
C SER A 232 11.52 2.58 -12.12
N PHE A 233 10.89 2.79 -10.97
CA PHE A 233 9.45 3.02 -10.79
C PHE A 233 9.20 4.45 -10.31
N TYR A 234 10.09 5.40 -10.64
CA TYR A 234 9.96 6.79 -10.21
C TYR A 234 8.59 7.37 -10.57
N GLY A 235 7.86 7.87 -9.58
CA GLY A 235 6.53 8.45 -9.78
C GLY A 235 5.45 7.47 -10.27
N ALA A 236 5.73 6.18 -10.36
CA ALA A 236 4.75 5.18 -10.78
C ALA A 236 3.56 5.12 -9.80
N THR A 237 2.36 4.96 -10.34
CA THR A 237 1.11 4.89 -9.55
C THR A 237 0.42 3.56 -9.80
N PHE A 238 0.09 2.86 -8.72
CA PHE A 238 -0.65 1.60 -8.74
C PHE A 238 -1.97 1.77 -7.98
N ASP A 239 -3.11 1.69 -8.66
CA ASP A 239 -4.43 1.79 -8.02
C ASP A 239 -4.77 0.52 -7.23
N LYS A 240 -4.34 -0.64 -7.73
CA LYS A 240 -4.39 -1.93 -7.01
C LYS A 240 -3.00 -2.35 -6.57
N THR A 241 -2.93 -3.17 -5.53
CA THR A 241 -1.66 -3.73 -5.04
C THR A 241 -0.96 -4.53 -6.14
N PRO A 242 0.24 -4.12 -6.59
CA PRO A 242 1.01 -4.88 -7.57
C PRO A 242 1.64 -6.12 -6.95
N ASN A 243 1.87 -7.13 -7.77
CA ASN A 243 2.57 -8.35 -7.37
C ASN A 243 4.06 -8.26 -7.75
N PHE A 244 4.91 -8.12 -6.76
CA PHE A 244 6.37 -8.19 -6.92
C PHE A 244 6.96 -9.42 -6.21
N SER A 245 6.15 -10.46 -5.98
CA SER A 245 6.65 -11.66 -5.33
C SER A 245 7.76 -12.32 -6.15
N GLN A 246 8.79 -12.81 -5.48
CA GLN A 246 9.94 -13.48 -6.07
C GLN A 246 10.73 -12.65 -7.11
N VAL A 247 10.55 -11.34 -7.13
CA VAL A 247 11.34 -10.43 -7.99
C VAL A 247 12.76 -10.34 -7.47
N VAL A 248 13.73 -10.39 -8.39
CA VAL A 248 15.16 -10.24 -8.10
C VAL A 248 15.69 -8.93 -8.68
N PHE A 249 16.22 -8.05 -7.83
CA PHE A 249 16.95 -6.85 -8.25
C PHE A 249 18.44 -7.04 -7.97
N LYS A 250 19.26 -7.11 -9.01
CA LYS A 250 20.71 -7.30 -8.86
C LYS A 250 21.46 -5.98 -8.63
N GLU A 251 21.00 -4.90 -9.27
CA GLU A 251 21.54 -3.56 -9.07
C GLU A 251 20.54 -2.63 -8.35
N SER A 252 20.55 -1.34 -8.67
CA SER A 252 19.76 -0.32 -8.00
C SER A 252 18.28 -0.33 -8.41
N VAL A 253 17.42 0.03 -7.47
CA VAL A 253 15.99 0.24 -7.71
C VAL A 253 15.62 1.66 -7.31
N ASN A 254 14.95 2.39 -8.20
CA ASN A 254 14.42 3.70 -7.89
C ASN A 254 12.91 3.62 -7.60
N LEU A 255 12.53 3.88 -6.34
CA LEU A 255 11.14 3.85 -5.86
C LEU A 255 10.65 5.23 -5.41
N VAL A 256 11.38 6.29 -5.74
CA VAL A 256 11.04 7.66 -5.32
C VAL A 256 9.68 8.05 -5.90
N ASN A 257 8.81 8.60 -5.05
CA ASN A 257 7.45 9.03 -5.38
C ASN A 257 6.52 7.93 -5.91
N ILE A 258 6.83 6.64 -5.66
CA ILE A 258 5.90 5.55 -5.97
C ILE A 258 4.61 5.73 -5.16
N LYS A 259 3.46 5.58 -5.81
CA LYS A 259 2.15 5.62 -5.17
C LYS A 259 1.49 4.27 -5.31
N SER A 260 1.16 3.66 -4.18
CA SER A 260 0.52 2.36 -4.15
C SER A 260 -0.37 2.21 -2.93
N ASN A 261 -1.46 1.49 -3.09
CA ASN A 261 -2.39 1.23 -2.01
C ASN A 261 -2.03 -0.11 -1.32
N PHE A 262 -0.98 -0.07 -0.49
CA PHE A 262 -0.52 -1.21 0.30
C PHE A 262 -1.14 -1.23 1.72
N ASP A 263 -2.37 -0.75 1.89
CA ASP A 263 -3.04 -0.94 3.17
C ASP A 263 -3.29 -2.42 3.47
N PHE A 264 -3.57 -2.73 4.75
CA PHE A 264 -3.71 -4.12 5.20
C PHE A 264 -4.82 -4.88 4.46
N GLU A 265 -5.97 -4.24 4.19
CA GLU A 265 -7.11 -4.88 3.56
C GLU A 265 -6.85 -5.17 2.07
N ASN A 266 -6.22 -4.23 1.37
CA ASN A 266 -5.85 -4.40 -0.03
C ASN A 266 -4.76 -5.47 -0.20
N LEU A 267 -3.73 -5.49 0.67
CA LEU A 267 -2.73 -6.54 0.69
C LEU A 267 -3.32 -7.91 1.00
N ASN A 268 -4.18 -8.01 2.01
CA ASN A 268 -4.83 -9.26 2.36
C ASN A 268 -5.72 -9.79 1.22
N THR A 269 -6.41 -8.90 0.51
CA THR A 269 -7.22 -9.24 -0.65
C THR A 269 -6.33 -9.69 -1.83
N ALA A 270 -5.26 -8.97 -2.13
CA ALA A 270 -4.34 -9.31 -3.20
C ALA A 270 -3.68 -10.68 -2.97
N ILE A 271 -3.20 -10.93 -1.75
CA ILE A 271 -2.56 -12.19 -1.35
C ILE A 271 -3.53 -13.36 -1.48
N LYS A 272 -4.79 -13.20 -1.04
CA LYS A 272 -5.81 -14.27 -1.12
C LYS A 272 -6.32 -14.56 -2.52
N ASN A 273 -6.16 -13.63 -3.46
CA ASN A 273 -6.59 -13.80 -4.85
C ASN A 273 -5.55 -14.51 -5.73
N ILE A 274 -4.35 -14.73 -5.22
CA ILE A 274 -3.31 -15.50 -5.92
C ILE A 274 -3.57 -17.00 -5.68
N ASP A 275 -3.49 -17.79 -6.74
CA ASP A 275 -3.72 -19.26 -6.70
C ASP A 275 -2.51 -20.00 -6.09
N LYS A 276 -2.23 -19.69 -4.82
CA LYS A 276 -1.18 -20.28 -4.00
C LYS A 276 -1.61 -20.26 -2.53
N SER A 277 -0.96 -21.01 -1.65
CA SER A 277 -1.28 -20.95 -0.22
C SER A 277 -1.06 -19.53 0.34
N THR A 278 -1.99 -19.07 1.21
CA THR A 278 -1.96 -17.69 1.74
C THR A 278 -0.68 -17.39 2.51
N ASP A 279 -0.15 -18.35 3.25
CA ASP A 279 1.06 -18.19 4.04
C ASP A 279 2.32 -18.10 3.17
N GLU A 280 2.44 -18.92 2.11
CA GLU A 280 3.53 -18.83 1.14
C GLU A 280 3.48 -17.52 0.36
N THR A 281 2.30 -17.15 -0.17
CA THR A 281 2.13 -15.87 -0.90
C THR A 281 2.45 -14.67 -0.01
N ALA A 282 1.98 -14.67 1.24
CA ALA A 282 2.28 -13.60 2.19
C ALA A 282 3.79 -13.53 2.51
N ASN A 283 4.47 -14.67 2.56
CA ASN A 283 5.93 -14.72 2.71
C ASN A 283 6.66 -14.12 1.50
N ASP A 284 6.22 -14.43 0.28
CA ASP A 284 6.81 -13.88 -0.94
C ASP A 284 6.66 -12.34 -0.99
N PHE A 285 5.47 -11.81 -0.65
CA PHE A 285 5.25 -10.37 -0.53
C PHE A 285 6.09 -9.74 0.60
N ARG A 286 6.25 -10.44 1.72
CA ARG A 286 7.09 -9.97 2.82
C ARG A 286 8.55 -9.82 2.38
N ASP A 287 9.08 -10.78 1.64
CA ASP A 287 10.45 -10.75 1.15
C ASP A 287 10.65 -9.64 0.11
N PHE A 288 9.66 -9.40 -0.74
CA PHE A 288 9.63 -8.24 -1.62
C PHE A 288 9.74 -6.93 -0.83
N PHE A 289 8.86 -6.68 0.17
CA PHE A 289 8.92 -5.47 0.97
C PHE A 289 10.23 -5.32 1.76
N ARG A 290 10.82 -6.43 2.20
CA ARG A 290 12.14 -6.44 2.84
C ARG A 290 13.24 -5.99 1.88
N ASN A 291 13.22 -6.46 0.63
CA ASN A 291 14.19 -6.06 -0.38
C ASN A 291 14.09 -4.56 -0.69
N PHE A 292 12.87 -4.07 -0.90
CA PHE A 292 12.63 -2.63 -1.13
C PHE A 292 13.07 -1.77 0.06
N LYS A 293 12.72 -2.16 1.27
CA LYS A 293 13.20 -1.51 2.49
C LYS A 293 14.73 -1.43 2.53
N SER A 294 15.41 -2.52 2.21
CA SER A 294 16.88 -2.60 2.23
C SER A 294 17.52 -1.65 1.20
N VAL A 295 16.93 -1.53 0.01
CA VAL A 295 17.37 -0.57 -1.01
C VAL A 295 17.19 0.87 -0.52
N LEU A 296 16.01 1.20 0.02
CA LEU A 296 15.73 2.55 0.54
C LEU A 296 16.63 2.95 1.71
N ILE A 297 17.01 1.98 2.56
CA ILE A 297 17.99 2.23 3.64
C ILE A 297 19.37 2.56 3.05
N LYS A 298 19.83 1.82 2.02
CA LYS A 298 21.09 2.11 1.34
C LYS A 298 21.11 3.50 0.71
N ASP A 299 19.98 3.94 0.17
CA ASP A 299 19.79 5.25 -0.42
C ASP A 299 19.53 6.36 0.64
N ASN A 300 19.63 6.02 1.93
CA ASN A 300 19.36 6.92 3.08
C ASN A 300 17.93 7.52 3.09
N ASN A 301 16.98 6.87 2.43
CA ASN A 301 15.56 7.26 2.42
C ASN A 301 14.79 6.52 3.54
N LEU A 302 15.12 6.86 4.79
CA LEU A 302 14.58 6.19 5.98
C LEU A 302 13.07 6.40 6.16
N LEU A 303 12.54 7.51 5.65
CA LEU A 303 11.12 7.82 5.76
C LEU A 303 10.27 6.81 4.97
N GLU A 304 10.62 6.60 3.69
CA GLU A 304 9.95 5.62 2.85
C GLU A 304 10.25 4.18 3.30
N ALA A 305 11.49 3.90 3.73
CA ALA A 305 11.85 2.60 4.28
C ALA A 305 10.96 2.19 5.47
N SER A 306 10.51 3.17 6.29
CA SER A 306 9.58 2.90 7.39
C SER A 306 8.20 2.44 6.91
N ASN A 307 7.72 2.95 5.77
CA ASN A 307 6.46 2.51 5.16
C ASN A 307 6.58 1.07 4.65
N PHE A 308 7.68 0.73 3.97
CA PHE A 308 7.92 -0.64 3.50
C PHE A 308 8.13 -1.63 4.65
N HIS A 309 8.73 -1.19 5.77
CA HIS A 309 8.79 -2.00 7.00
C HIS A 309 7.39 -2.29 7.56
N LYS A 310 6.48 -1.32 7.56
CA LYS A 310 5.09 -1.52 7.95
C LYS A 310 4.41 -2.58 7.06
N TYR A 311 4.57 -2.51 5.74
CA TYR A 311 3.99 -3.48 4.81
C TYR A 311 4.57 -4.89 5.00
N GLU A 312 5.86 -5.00 5.30
CA GLU A 312 6.51 -6.25 5.70
C GLU A 312 5.81 -6.87 6.93
N LEU A 313 5.48 -6.05 7.94
CA LEU A 313 4.78 -6.51 9.14
C LEU A 313 3.32 -6.90 8.88
N TYR A 314 2.64 -6.22 7.95
CA TYR A 314 1.32 -6.63 7.50
C TYR A 314 1.34 -8.02 6.85
N CYS A 315 2.29 -8.25 5.95
CA CYS A 315 2.45 -9.56 5.33
C CYS A 315 2.77 -10.64 6.36
N LYS A 316 3.60 -10.34 7.39
CA LYS A 316 3.87 -11.27 8.49
C LYS A 316 2.61 -11.61 9.29
N GLU A 317 1.73 -10.65 9.54
CA GLU A 317 0.44 -10.90 10.20
C GLU A 317 -0.46 -11.82 9.37
N ILE A 318 -0.53 -11.58 8.03
CA ILE A 318 -1.32 -12.39 7.09
C ILE A 318 -0.72 -13.80 6.97
N GLU A 319 0.60 -13.95 6.89
CA GLU A 319 1.32 -15.24 6.90
C GLU A 319 0.93 -16.07 8.14
N LEU A 320 1.02 -15.46 9.34
CA LEU A 320 0.65 -16.12 10.59
C LEU A 320 -0.86 -16.42 10.66
N GLU A 321 -1.70 -15.65 9.95
CA GLU A 321 -3.12 -15.96 9.83
C GLU A 321 -3.37 -17.18 8.94
N GLY A 322 -2.67 -17.32 7.82
CA GLY A 322 -2.81 -18.41 6.85
C GLY A 322 -2.18 -19.73 7.30
N LYS A 323 -1.17 -19.69 8.16
CA LYS A 323 -0.44 -20.89 8.61
C LYS A 323 -1.35 -21.92 9.27
N GLN A 324 -1.30 -23.18 8.79
CA GLN A 324 -2.14 -24.26 9.31
C GLN A 324 -1.64 -24.75 10.68
N ASP A 325 -0.36 -25.06 10.79
CA ASP A 325 0.27 -25.55 12.04
C ASP A 325 0.92 -24.41 12.80
N LYS A 326 0.15 -23.81 13.73
CA LYS A 326 0.59 -22.67 14.56
C LYS A 326 1.23 -23.14 15.85
N THR A 327 2.46 -22.71 16.10
CA THR A 327 3.08 -22.84 17.42
C THR A 327 2.49 -21.81 18.40
N SER A 328 2.65 -22.03 19.70
CA SER A 328 2.24 -21.04 20.71
C SER A 328 2.90 -19.68 20.49
N LYS A 329 4.15 -19.67 19.99
CA LYS A 329 4.87 -18.46 19.61
C LYS A 329 4.21 -17.75 18.42
N ASP A 330 3.82 -18.47 17.37
CA ASP A 330 3.12 -17.89 16.22
C ASP A 330 1.81 -17.19 16.63
N VAL A 331 1.10 -17.78 17.60
CA VAL A 331 -0.13 -17.19 18.14
C VAL A 331 0.17 -15.86 18.86
N VAL A 332 1.18 -15.84 19.72
CA VAL A 332 1.58 -14.63 20.44
C VAL A 332 2.05 -13.55 19.45
N ASP A 333 2.91 -13.90 18.51
CA ASP A 333 3.43 -12.98 17.49
C ASP A 333 2.29 -12.40 16.63
N LYS A 334 1.29 -13.21 16.24
CA LYS A 334 0.10 -12.75 15.52
C LYS A 334 -0.67 -11.69 16.31
N TYR A 335 -0.99 -11.98 17.60
CA TYR A 335 -1.74 -11.03 18.43
C TYR A 335 -0.92 -9.77 18.71
N GLN A 336 0.39 -9.87 18.86
CA GLN A 336 1.27 -8.72 19.02
C GLN A 336 1.27 -7.83 17.77
N LEU A 337 1.40 -8.41 16.56
CA LEU A 337 1.33 -7.66 15.31
C LEU A 337 -0.03 -6.98 15.13
N PHE A 338 -1.12 -7.72 15.36
CA PHE A 338 -2.47 -7.17 15.34
C PHE A 338 -2.64 -5.99 16.31
N PHE A 339 -2.14 -6.12 17.55
CA PHE A 339 -2.22 -5.07 18.55
C PHE A 339 -1.48 -3.81 18.10
N TYR A 340 -0.23 -3.93 17.62
CA TYR A 340 0.55 -2.78 17.14
C TYR A 340 -0.05 -2.15 15.87
N ARG A 341 -0.61 -2.94 14.97
CA ARG A 341 -1.35 -2.40 13.82
C ARG A 341 -2.55 -1.56 14.25
N LYS A 342 -3.32 -2.04 15.22
CA LYS A 342 -4.49 -1.30 15.73
C LYS A 342 -4.11 -0.12 16.60
N LEU A 343 -3.04 -0.21 17.38
CA LEU A 343 -2.59 0.86 18.27
C LEU A 343 -1.95 2.03 17.54
N CYS A 344 -1.01 1.76 16.65
CA CYS A 344 -0.09 2.77 16.10
C CYS A 344 0.26 2.56 14.62
N ASP A 345 -0.42 1.64 13.95
CA ASP A 345 -0.10 1.23 12.58
C ASP A 345 1.40 0.89 12.40
N HIS A 346 1.89 0.03 13.30
CA HIS A 346 3.32 -0.35 13.39
C HIS A 346 4.27 0.86 13.49
N HIS A 347 3.90 1.84 14.31
CA HIS A 347 4.67 3.07 14.58
C HIS A 347 4.77 4.04 13.39
N THR A 348 3.83 4.01 12.45
CA THR A 348 3.79 4.96 11.33
C THR A 348 2.74 6.05 11.48
N ASP A 349 1.71 5.84 12.30
CA ASP A 349 0.60 6.77 12.49
C ASP A 349 0.61 7.41 13.88
N LEU A 350 1.20 8.61 13.98
CA LEU A 350 1.29 9.37 15.22
C LEU A 350 -0.08 9.79 15.76
N LEU A 351 -0.98 10.21 14.86
CA LEU A 351 -2.31 10.69 15.24
C LEU A 351 -3.16 9.55 15.83
N LYS A 352 -3.04 8.35 15.26
CA LYS A 352 -3.71 7.16 15.77
C LYS A 352 -3.28 6.80 17.19
N VAL A 353 -1.99 6.87 17.47
CA VAL A 353 -1.45 6.64 18.82
C VAL A 353 -1.99 7.67 19.81
N PHE A 354 -1.97 8.95 19.42
CA PHE A 354 -2.44 10.03 20.25
C PHE A 354 -3.94 9.89 20.58
N HIS A 355 -4.76 9.54 19.58
CA HIS A 355 -6.18 9.27 19.81
C HIS A 355 -6.40 8.09 20.77
N ASN A 356 -5.62 7.02 20.64
CA ASN A 356 -5.71 5.88 21.53
C ASN A 356 -5.30 6.25 22.97
N LEU A 357 -4.32 7.16 23.14
CA LEU A 357 -3.96 7.69 24.45
C LEU A 357 -5.15 8.45 25.10
N LEU A 358 -5.82 9.31 24.35
CA LEU A 358 -6.97 10.06 24.86
C LEU A 358 -8.14 9.12 25.22
N ILE A 359 -8.35 8.07 24.42
CA ILE A 359 -9.39 7.05 24.70
C ILE A 359 -9.10 6.33 26.01
N ILE A 360 -7.84 5.95 26.30
CA ILE A 360 -7.47 5.33 27.57
C ILE A 360 -7.73 6.25 28.75
N ILE A 361 -7.37 7.53 28.63
CA ILE A 361 -7.59 8.54 29.68
C ILE A 361 -9.09 8.72 29.92
N MET A 362 -9.89 8.84 28.88
CA MET A 362 -11.33 8.93 28.96
C MET A 362 -11.93 7.71 29.67
N LEU A 363 -11.57 6.51 29.25
CA LEU A 363 -12.07 5.26 29.87
C LEU A 363 -11.72 5.19 31.35
N PHE A 364 -10.47 5.51 31.71
CA PHE A 364 -10.07 5.53 33.11
C PHE A 364 -10.88 6.55 33.92
N SER A 365 -11.12 7.75 33.39
CA SER A 365 -11.94 8.77 34.03
C SER A 365 -13.37 8.30 34.27
N VAL A 366 -13.98 7.64 33.28
CA VAL A 366 -15.33 7.08 33.38
C VAL A 366 -15.39 5.95 34.41
N PHE A 367 -14.46 4.99 34.35
CA PHE A 367 -14.40 3.89 35.31
C PHE A 367 -14.14 4.39 36.73
N SER A 368 -13.22 5.34 36.90
CA SER A 368 -12.93 5.97 38.21
C SER A 368 -14.18 6.62 38.80
N PHE A 369 -14.92 7.38 37.97
CA PHE A 369 -16.17 8.00 38.42
C PHE A 369 -17.24 6.97 38.81
N VAL A 370 -17.42 5.92 38.01
CA VAL A 370 -18.38 4.84 38.31
C VAL A 370 -18.01 4.15 39.63
N LEU A 371 -16.71 3.82 39.80
CA LEU A 371 -16.23 3.17 41.01
C LEU A 371 -16.38 4.04 42.26
N ASP A 372 -16.18 5.36 42.12
CA ASP A 372 -16.37 6.29 43.24
C ASP A 372 -17.81 6.35 43.72
N LYS A 373 -18.79 6.17 42.82
CA LYS A 373 -20.23 6.04 43.19
C LYS A 373 -20.55 4.78 43.99
N PHE A 374 -19.78 3.71 43.82
CA PHE A 374 -19.97 2.45 44.55
C PHE A 374 -19.09 2.35 45.80
N LYS A 375 -18.32 3.41 46.11
CA LYS A 375 -17.52 3.48 47.33
C LYS A 375 -18.48 3.50 48.54
N GLN A 376 -18.41 2.45 49.36
CA GLN A 376 -19.09 2.49 50.64
C GLN A 376 -18.43 3.56 51.51
N PRO A 377 -19.18 4.42 52.17
CA PRO A 377 -18.60 5.34 53.12
C PRO A 377 -17.91 4.52 54.22
N SER A 378 -16.59 4.69 54.32
CA SER A 378 -15.90 4.19 55.52
C SER A 378 -16.52 4.88 56.73
N ILE A 379 -17.03 4.10 57.66
CA ILE A 379 -17.58 4.60 58.93
C ILE A 379 -16.51 5.30 59.77
N GLU A 380 -15.25 5.28 59.33
CA GLU A 380 -14.14 5.87 59.99
C GLU A 380 -13.95 7.31 59.54
N ASN A 381 -14.33 8.25 60.41
CA ASN A 381 -13.71 9.55 60.65
C ASN A 381 -14.11 10.80 59.88
N HIS A 382 -15.21 10.91 59.19
CA HIS A 382 -15.70 12.23 58.80
C HIS A 382 -17.19 12.45 59.09
N ALA A 383 -17.60 12.21 60.32
CA ALA A 383 -18.76 12.88 60.86
C ALA A 383 -18.44 14.37 61.01
N LYS A 384 -18.76 15.17 60.00
CA LYS A 384 -18.81 16.64 60.18
C LYS A 384 -20.00 16.93 61.05
N TYR A 385 -19.73 17.07 62.32
CA TYR A 385 -20.73 17.56 63.25
C TYR A 385 -20.91 19.03 63.02
N HIS A 386 -22.05 19.45 62.50
CA HIS A 386 -22.47 20.82 62.58
C HIS A 386 -23.07 21.03 63.95
N ILE A 387 -22.40 21.82 64.75
CA ILE A 387 -22.97 22.32 66.01
C ILE A 387 -24.04 23.33 65.61
N VAL A 388 -25.28 22.91 65.65
CA VAL A 388 -26.43 23.81 65.52
C VAL A 388 -26.61 24.45 66.91
N GLN A 389 -26.80 25.76 66.94
CA GLN A 389 -27.02 26.53 68.14
C GLN A 389 -28.13 25.89 69.00
N VAL A 390 -27.78 25.55 70.22
CA VAL A 390 -28.69 24.85 71.15
C VAL A 390 -29.46 25.88 71.91
N ASP A 391 -30.75 25.89 71.81
CA ASP A 391 -31.61 26.53 72.80
C ASP A 391 -31.57 25.72 74.09
N THR A 392 -31.44 26.37 75.23
CA THR A 392 -30.97 25.87 76.52
C THR A 392 -31.89 24.88 77.24
N ASN A 393 -32.88 24.34 76.53
CA ASN A 393 -33.89 23.42 77.18
C ASN A 393 -34.10 22.10 76.46
N GLU A 394 -33.34 21.73 75.41
CA GLU A 394 -33.58 20.42 74.77
C GLU A 394 -32.26 19.64 74.60
N SER A 395 -32.38 18.30 74.72
CA SER A 395 -31.31 17.34 74.54
C SER A 395 -30.70 17.45 73.14
N TYR A 396 -29.40 17.31 73.07
CA TYR A 396 -28.63 17.37 71.81
C TYR A 396 -29.17 16.32 70.81
N ILE A 397 -29.69 16.78 69.66
CA ILE A 397 -30.04 15.92 68.55
C ILE A 397 -28.91 16.00 67.52
N PHE A 398 -28.15 14.94 67.42
CA PHE A 398 -27.19 14.78 66.31
C PHE A 398 -27.99 14.39 65.05
N LYS A 399 -28.05 15.29 64.08
CA LYS A 399 -28.55 14.92 62.75
C LYS A 399 -27.41 14.30 61.96
N GLU A 400 -27.50 13.01 61.75
CA GLU A 400 -26.62 12.31 60.83
C GLU A 400 -26.92 12.78 59.40
N HIS A 401 -25.92 13.37 58.73
CA HIS A 401 -26.04 13.74 57.33
C HIS A 401 -25.76 12.51 56.46
N ASN A 402 -26.82 11.87 56.03
CA ASN A 402 -26.76 10.73 55.10
C ASN A 402 -26.55 11.15 53.65
N LYS A 403 -25.74 12.22 53.40
CA LYS A 403 -25.44 12.66 52.04
C LYS A 403 -23.96 12.51 51.77
N THR A 404 -23.61 11.80 50.70
CA THR A 404 -22.27 11.76 50.15
C THR A 404 -22.17 12.65 48.93
N THR A 405 -21.13 13.47 48.89
CA THR A 405 -20.82 14.33 47.75
C THR A 405 -19.80 13.62 46.87
N TYR A 406 -20.17 13.35 45.63
CA TYR A 406 -19.29 12.82 44.62
C TYR A 406 -18.77 13.95 43.76
N ASN A 407 -17.45 14.06 43.63
CA ASN A 407 -16.83 15.05 42.77
C ASN A 407 -16.47 14.41 41.43
N PHE A 408 -17.23 14.73 40.40
CA PHE A 408 -16.86 14.37 39.04
C PHE A 408 -16.45 15.63 38.27
N LEU A 409 -15.17 15.73 38.04
CA LEU A 409 -14.56 16.87 37.35
C LEU A 409 -14.82 18.21 38.08
N PHE A 410 -15.87 18.93 37.79
CA PHE A 410 -16.32 20.16 38.49
C PHE A 410 -17.65 20.03 39.19
N LEU A 411 -18.32 18.90 38.98
CA LEU A 411 -19.68 18.72 39.48
C LEU A 411 -19.63 18.00 40.80
N ASN A 412 -20.09 18.70 41.86
CA ASN A 412 -20.36 18.12 43.14
C ASN A 412 -21.78 17.52 43.08
N ILE A 413 -21.88 16.21 43.01
CA ILE A 413 -23.16 15.51 42.98
C ILE A 413 -23.44 15.01 44.38
N GLU A 414 -24.42 15.61 45.03
CA GLU A 414 -24.91 15.13 46.32
C GLU A 414 -25.93 14.03 46.12
N GLN A 415 -25.70 12.87 46.74
CA GLN A 415 -26.62 11.75 46.70
C GLN A 415 -26.96 11.30 48.12
N GLU A 416 -28.25 11.17 48.39
CA GLU A 416 -28.69 10.56 49.64
C GLU A 416 -28.42 9.05 49.64
N PHE A 417 -27.89 8.56 50.78
CA PHE A 417 -27.69 7.13 50.97
C PHE A 417 -29.04 6.41 51.00
N LYS A 418 -29.29 5.56 50.02
CA LYS A 418 -30.25 4.45 50.12
C LYS A 418 -29.46 3.22 50.54
N ASN A 419 -29.92 2.54 51.63
CA ASN A 419 -29.30 1.31 52.11
C ASN A 419 -29.02 0.33 50.96
N LEU A 420 -27.76 -0.12 50.85
CA LEU A 420 -27.26 -0.96 49.77
C LEU A 420 -27.98 -2.31 49.69
N ASP A 421 -28.53 -2.80 50.82
CA ASP A 421 -29.28 -4.06 50.92
C ASP A 421 -30.57 -4.08 50.09
N ASN A 422 -31.07 -2.91 49.67
CA ASN A 422 -32.21 -2.77 48.77
C ASN A 422 -31.85 -2.43 47.33
N LEU A 423 -30.55 -2.25 47.01
CA LEU A 423 -30.11 -1.80 45.67
C LEU A 423 -29.89 -2.96 44.70
N LEU A 424 -29.67 -4.17 45.19
CA LEU A 424 -29.74 -5.39 44.39
C LEU A 424 -31.19 -5.83 44.23
N SER A 425 -31.98 -4.98 43.61
CA SER A 425 -33.33 -5.35 43.22
C SER A 425 -33.27 -6.52 42.24
N LYS A 426 -34.31 -7.36 42.26
CA LYS A 426 -34.46 -8.48 41.30
C LYS A 426 -34.26 -8.04 39.85
N THR A 427 -34.53 -6.77 39.54
CA THR A 427 -34.32 -6.14 38.23
C THR A 427 -32.86 -6.04 37.83
N GLU A 428 -31.91 -5.78 38.73
CA GLU A 428 -30.48 -5.67 38.43
C GLU A 428 -29.85 -7.05 38.23
N ILE A 429 -30.33 -8.06 38.95
CA ILE A 429 -29.93 -9.45 38.71
C ILE A 429 -30.39 -9.88 37.30
N TYR A 430 -31.62 -9.54 36.91
CA TYR A 430 -32.12 -9.84 35.57
C TYR A 430 -31.37 -9.04 34.47
N PHE A 431 -30.95 -7.80 34.77
CA PHE A 431 -30.18 -6.98 33.83
C PHE A 431 -28.76 -7.54 33.63
N SER A 432 -28.08 -7.96 34.71
CA SER A 432 -26.78 -8.60 34.66
C SER A 432 -26.82 -9.96 33.93
N LEU A 433 -27.87 -10.75 34.23
CA LEU A 433 -28.09 -12.01 33.53
C LEU A 433 -28.39 -11.80 32.04
N GLY A 434 -29.19 -10.79 31.70
CA GLY A 434 -29.49 -10.40 30.33
C GLY A 434 -28.22 -9.94 29.56
N PHE A 435 -27.34 -9.20 30.22
CA PHE A 435 -26.07 -8.79 29.66
C PHE A 435 -25.14 -9.99 29.39
N VAL A 436 -25.03 -10.93 30.34
CA VAL A 436 -24.25 -12.16 30.15
C VAL A 436 -24.81 -12.99 29.00
N LEU A 437 -26.14 -13.13 28.90
CA LEU A 437 -26.80 -13.82 27.80
C LEU A 437 -26.56 -13.11 26.46
N LEU A 438 -26.56 -11.79 26.44
CA LEU A 438 -26.25 -11.00 25.23
C LEU A 438 -24.79 -11.20 24.78
N VAL A 439 -23.84 -11.23 25.71
CA VAL A 439 -22.42 -11.53 25.41
C VAL A 439 -22.28 -12.95 24.85
N ILE A 440 -22.95 -13.92 25.44
CA ILE A 440 -22.96 -15.31 24.94
C ILE A 440 -23.57 -15.35 23.51
N PHE A 441 -24.70 -14.66 23.32
CA PHE A 441 -25.36 -14.59 22.02
C PHE A 441 -24.50 -13.98 20.94
N VAL A 442 -23.82 -12.83 21.21
CA VAL A 442 -22.89 -12.18 20.28
C VAL A 442 -21.71 -13.09 19.97
N ALA A 443 -21.17 -13.79 20.98
CA ALA A 443 -20.07 -14.73 20.79
C ALA A 443 -20.45 -15.94 19.91
N LEU A 444 -21.70 -16.41 20.03
CA LEU A 444 -22.21 -17.52 19.23
C LEU A 444 -22.55 -17.12 17.79
N LEU A 445 -22.97 -15.87 17.56
CA LEU A 445 -23.27 -15.37 16.22
C LEU A 445 -22.03 -15.26 15.33
N ASN A 446 -20.87 -15.05 15.93
CA ASN A 446 -19.64 -14.90 15.16
C ASN A 446 -18.47 -15.61 15.85
N LYS A 447 -17.97 -16.69 15.20
CA LYS A 447 -16.84 -17.50 15.69
C LYS A 447 -15.60 -16.67 16.08
N LYS A 448 -15.44 -15.47 15.49
CA LYS A 448 -14.35 -14.54 15.79
C LYS A 448 -14.37 -14.03 17.25
N TYR A 449 -15.54 -14.05 17.92
CA TYR A 449 -15.73 -13.58 19.29
C TYR A 449 -15.91 -14.72 20.31
N LEU A 450 -15.63 -15.96 19.91
CA LEU A 450 -15.78 -17.14 20.79
C LEU A 450 -14.95 -17.04 22.09
N TRP A 451 -13.85 -16.27 22.05
CA TRP A 451 -13.04 -15.99 23.25
C TRP A 451 -13.80 -15.21 24.34
N LEU A 452 -14.86 -14.46 24.00
CA LEU A 452 -15.71 -13.79 24.97
C LEU A 452 -16.46 -14.77 25.87
N LEU A 453 -16.64 -16.04 25.46
CA LEU A 453 -17.23 -17.09 26.28
C LEU A 453 -16.34 -17.49 27.47
N LEU A 454 -15.05 -17.20 27.43
CA LEU A 454 -14.15 -17.42 28.57
C LEU A 454 -14.53 -16.55 29.76
N LEU A 455 -15.19 -15.40 29.54
CA LEU A 455 -15.58 -14.47 30.58
C LEU A 455 -16.70 -15.03 31.46
N PRO A 456 -17.87 -15.51 30.96
CA PRO A 456 -18.88 -16.16 31.78
C PRO A 456 -18.41 -17.51 32.34
N LEU A 457 -17.57 -18.26 31.63
CA LEU A 457 -16.98 -19.51 32.13
C LEU A 457 -16.08 -19.24 33.33
N PHE A 458 -15.24 -18.21 33.27
CA PHE A 458 -14.39 -17.78 34.38
C PHE A 458 -15.20 -17.34 35.57
N VAL A 459 -16.27 -16.54 35.36
CA VAL A 459 -17.20 -16.14 36.44
C VAL A 459 -17.83 -17.35 37.08
N GLY A 460 -18.25 -18.34 36.28
CA GLY A 460 -18.86 -19.60 36.81
C GLY A 460 -17.86 -20.43 37.64
N VAL A 461 -16.61 -20.59 37.17
CA VAL A 461 -15.55 -21.31 37.90
C VAL A 461 -15.25 -20.63 39.24
N VAL A 462 -15.13 -19.29 39.20
CA VAL A 462 -14.82 -18.49 40.39
C VAL A 462 -15.96 -18.55 41.42
N TYR A 463 -17.21 -18.57 40.96
CA TYR A 463 -18.36 -18.76 41.83
C TYR A 463 -18.38 -20.17 42.49
N CYS A 464 -17.96 -21.20 41.74
CA CYS A 464 -17.90 -22.59 42.24
C CYS A 464 -16.75 -22.84 43.23
N VAL A 465 -15.68 -22.02 43.23
CA VAL A 465 -14.47 -22.25 44.06
C VAL A 465 -14.49 -21.42 45.36
N GLU A 466 -15.59 -20.71 45.67
CA GLU A 466 -15.73 -19.87 46.89
C GLU A 466 -14.59 -18.85 47.10
N PHE A 467 -14.09 -18.28 46.00
CA PHE A 467 -13.07 -17.23 46.06
C PHE A 467 -13.64 -15.98 46.77
N PRO A 468 -12.79 -15.24 47.53
CA PRO A 468 -13.24 -13.98 48.13
C PRO A 468 -13.83 -13.04 47.09
N MET A 469 -15.08 -12.62 47.28
CA MET A 469 -15.80 -11.74 46.31
C MET A 469 -15.03 -10.46 45.94
N SER A 470 -14.20 -9.94 46.84
CA SER A 470 -13.35 -8.79 46.58
C SER A 470 -12.33 -9.02 45.45
N ILE A 471 -11.69 -10.19 45.43
CA ILE A 471 -10.68 -10.52 44.39
C ILE A 471 -11.36 -10.66 43.03
N ILE A 472 -12.54 -11.28 42.98
CA ILE A 472 -13.35 -11.46 41.80
C ILE A 472 -13.72 -10.10 41.20
N THR A 473 -14.19 -9.19 42.03
CA THR A 473 -14.63 -7.85 41.61
C THR A 473 -13.45 -7.07 41.00
N HIS A 474 -12.26 -7.13 41.63
CA HIS A 474 -11.05 -6.50 41.11
C HIS A 474 -10.70 -7.05 39.72
N PHE A 475 -10.67 -8.37 39.58
CA PHE A 475 -10.35 -9.01 38.32
C PHE A 475 -11.36 -8.67 37.23
N MET A 476 -12.66 -8.72 37.53
CA MET A 476 -13.72 -8.41 36.58
C MET A 476 -13.66 -6.97 36.07
N ILE A 477 -13.40 -6.00 36.93
CA ILE A 477 -13.31 -4.59 36.52
C ILE A 477 -12.07 -4.34 35.71
N ILE A 478 -10.92 -4.92 36.04
CA ILE A 478 -9.70 -4.83 35.27
C ILE A 478 -9.90 -5.42 33.87
N MET A 479 -10.49 -6.64 33.82
CA MET A 479 -10.77 -7.28 32.53
C MET A 479 -11.77 -6.48 31.70
N LEU A 480 -12.82 -5.95 32.32
CA LEU A 480 -13.80 -5.10 31.63
C LEU A 480 -13.15 -3.85 31.05
N PHE A 481 -12.28 -3.17 31.81
CA PHE A 481 -11.53 -1.99 31.36
C PHE A 481 -10.63 -2.33 30.17
N ALA A 482 -9.80 -3.38 30.29
CA ALA A 482 -8.88 -3.80 29.24
C ALA A 482 -9.63 -4.24 27.97
N CYS A 483 -10.69 -5.04 28.12
CA CYS A 483 -11.53 -5.48 27.01
C CYS A 483 -12.24 -4.32 26.31
N THR A 484 -12.76 -3.34 27.07
CA THR A 484 -13.40 -2.15 26.49
C THR A 484 -12.39 -1.31 25.69
N PHE A 485 -11.18 -1.14 26.22
CA PHE A 485 -10.11 -0.44 25.47
C PHE A 485 -9.76 -1.16 24.17
N VAL A 486 -9.50 -2.47 24.23
CA VAL A 486 -9.18 -3.28 23.04
C VAL A 486 -10.36 -3.26 22.04
N PHE A 487 -11.59 -3.35 22.51
CA PHE A 487 -12.78 -3.27 21.69
C PHE A 487 -12.85 -1.95 20.91
N ILE A 488 -12.70 -0.81 21.58
CA ILE A 488 -12.72 0.51 20.93
C ILE A 488 -11.53 0.66 19.97
N MET A 489 -10.36 0.13 20.33
CA MET A 489 -9.16 0.16 19.48
C MET A 489 -9.35 -0.65 18.18
N VAL A 490 -10.07 -1.76 18.24
CA VAL A 490 -10.33 -2.65 17.08
C VAL A 490 -11.39 -2.09 16.15
N PHE A 491 -12.23 -1.17 16.62
CA PHE A 491 -13.28 -0.56 15.80
C PHE A 491 -12.67 0.23 14.65
N ASP A 492 -12.92 -0.23 13.42
CA ASP A 492 -12.39 0.40 12.19
C ASP A 492 -13.44 1.29 11.49
N SER A 493 -14.70 1.28 11.94
CA SER A 493 -15.75 2.12 11.36
C SER A 493 -15.43 3.60 11.62
N LYS A 494 -15.23 4.35 10.55
CA LYS A 494 -14.82 5.76 10.61
C LYS A 494 -15.76 6.65 11.46
N PRO A 495 -17.11 6.56 11.33
CA PRO A 495 -18.01 7.43 12.10
C PRO A 495 -18.01 7.11 13.60
N GLU A 496 -17.98 5.85 13.98
CA GLU A 496 -18.01 5.44 15.39
C GLU A 496 -16.70 5.79 16.09
N ARG A 497 -15.56 5.54 15.42
CA ARG A 497 -14.25 5.93 15.93
C ARG A 497 -14.14 7.45 16.11
N PHE A 498 -14.67 8.22 15.16
CA PHE A 498 -14.72 9.68 15.25
C PHE A 498 -15.51 10.14 16.49
N LEU A 499 -16.64 9.49 16.79
CA LEU A 499 -17.44 9.79 17.98
C LEU A 499 -16.65 9.52 19.27
N PHE A 500 -16.04 8.34 19.41
CA PHE A 500 -15.22 8.02 20.58
C PHE A 500 -14.05 8.98 20.76
N VAL A 501 -13.36 9.32 19.69
CA VAL A 501 -12.26 10.27 19.71
C VAL A 501 -12.77 11.65 20.12
N SER A 502 -13.88 12.16 19.56
CA SER A 502 -14.45 13.46 19.91
C SER A 502 -14.85 13.54 21.38
N VAL A 503 -15.51 12.51 21.90
CA VAL A 503 -15.86 12.41 23.32
C VAL A 503 -14.61 12.38 24.19
N SER A 504 -13.57 11.65 23.78
CA SER A 504 -12.32 11.57 24.54
C SER A 504 -11.60 12.92 24.65
N TYR A 505 -11.61 13.74 23.58
CA TYR A 505 -11.08 15.12 23.64
C TYR A 505 -11.83 15.96 24.69
N ILE A 506 -13.16 15.92 24.66
CA ILE A 506 -13.99 16.67 25.60
C ILE A 506 -13.68 16.24 27.05
N VAL A 507 -13.72 14.93 27.32
CA VAL A 507 -13.47 14.39 28.68
C VAL A 507 -12.05 14.70 29.15
N CYS A 508 -11.04 14.58 28.27
CA CYS A 508 -9.65 14.89 28.63
C CYS A 508 -9.43 16.39 28.93
N ILE A 509 -10.07 17.29 28.17
CA ILE A 509 -10.01 18.74 28.45
C ILE A 509 -10.62 19.03 29.82
N PHE A 510 -11.81 18.47 30.10
CA PHE A 510 -12.44 18.63 31.40
C PHE A 510 -11.61 18.01 32.53
N ALA A 511 -11.03 16.84 32.34
CA ALA A 511 -10.15 16.21 33.31
C ALA A 511 -8.91 17.04 33.62
N LEU A 512 -8.29 17.61 32.57
CA LEU A 512 -7.12 18.48 32.71
C LEU A 512 -7.44 19.74 33.52
N LEU A 513 -8.59 20.34 33.28
CA LEU A 513 -9.01 21.58 33.95
C LEU A 513 -9.47 21.33 35.39
N ALA A 514 -10.17 20.20 35.65
CA ALA A 514 -10.78 19.93 36.95
C ALA A 514 -9.85 19.20 37.91
N LYS A 515 -9.19 18.15 37.45
CA LYS A 515 -8.37 17.27 38.30
C LYS A 515 -7.23 16.67 37.47
N PRO A 516 -6.11 17.41 37.29
CA PRO A 516 -4.97 16.93 36.51
C PRO A 516 -4.40 15.58 37.00
N SER A 517 -4.53 15.30 38.30
CA SER A 517 -4.11 14.01 38.90
C SER A 517 -4.80 12.78 38.33
N LEU A 518 -5.99 12.94 37.71
CA LEU A 518 -6.66 11.84 37.00
C LEU A 518 -5.89 11.38 35.75
N MET A 519 -5.10 12.24 35.16
CA MET A 519 -4.29 11.87 33.98
C MET A 519 -3.11 10.96 34.34
N LEU A 520 -2.57 11.15 35.54
CA LEU A 520 -1.42 10.38 36.05
C LEU A 520 -1.68 9.99 37.52
N PRO A 521 -2.64 9.10 37.81
CA PRO A 521 -3.07 8.82 39.16
C PRO A 521 -1.97 8.25 40.07
N VAL A 522 -0.97 7.55 39.49
CA VAL A 522 0.18 7.06 40.25
C VAL A 522 1.02 8.21 40.79
N PHE A 523 1.19 9.28 40.03
CA PHE A 523 1.91 10.49 40.48
C PHE A 523 1.04 11.37 41.40
N GLY A 524 -0.28 11.40 41.18
CA GLY A 524 -1.22 12.12 42.01
C GLY A 524 -1.25 11.61 43.45
N SER A 525 -1.15 10.29 43.64
CA SER A 525 -1.10 9.69 44.99
C SER A 525 0.19 10.03 45.76
N PHE A 526 1.28 10.38 45.07
CA PHE A 526 2.53 10.86 45.68
C PHE A 526 2.48 12.38 46.03
N LEU A 527 1.68 13.14 45.29
CA LEU A 527 1.55 14.59 45.47
C LEU A 527 0.46 14.94 46.48
N GLU A 528 -0.64 14.22 46.49
CA GLU A 528 -1.70 14.37 47.51
C GLU A 528 -1.41 13.40 48.65
N LYS A 529 -0.87 13.95 49.76
CA LYS A 529 -0.65 13.26 51.02
C LYS A 529 -1.99 13.00 51.76
N ASP A 530 -3.01 12.57 51.03
CA ASP A 530 -4.27 12.17 51.65
C ASP A 530 -4.12 10.73 52.16
N THR A 531 -3.91 10.67 53.48
CA THR A 531 -3.78 9.45 54.28
C THR A 531 -5.07 8.65 54.38
N ASN A 532 -6.13 9.04 53.69
CA ASN A 532 -7.41 8.35 53.70
C ASN A 532 -7.48 7.29 52.61
N THR A 533 -7.23 6.05 53.04
CA THR A 533 -7.61 4.77 52.45
C THR A 533 -7.93 4.82 50.96
N THR A 534 -6.89 4.68 50.14
CA THR A 534 -7.05 4.41 48.71
C THR A 534 -7.95 3.19 48.52
N TYR A 535 -9.10 3.40 47.90
CA TYR A 535 -10.02 2.31 47.58
C TYR A 535 -9.27 1.23 46.78
N PRO A 536 -9.13 -0.01 47.29
CA PRO A 536 -8.20 -1.00 46.72
C PRO A 536 -8.51 -1.33 45.26
N LEU A 537 -9.78 -1.26 44.87
CA LEU A 537 -10.22 -1.52 43.49
C LEU A 537 -9.73 -0.43 42.51
N LEU A 538 -9.81 0.84 42.92
CA LEU A 538 -9.31 1.96 42.13
C LEU A 538 -7.78 1.89 41.98
N LEU A 539 -7.08 1.46 43.04
CA LEU A 539 -5.64 1.28 43.01
C LEU A 539 -5.24 0.19 42.00
N SER A 540 -5.92 -0.96 42.03
CA SER A 540 -5.67 -2.05 41.07
C SER A 540 -5.93 -1.62 39.62
N LEU A 541 -7.01 -0.87 39.37
CA LEU A 541 -7.34 -0.31 38.07
C LEU A 541 -6.28 0.72 37.63
N SER A 542 -5.80 1.57 38.56
CA SER A 542 -4.78 2.58 38.24
C SER A 542 -3.44 1.99 37.84
N VAL A 543 -3.07 0.83 38.39
CA VAL A 543 -1.85 0.11 37.98
C VAL A 543 -1.97 -0.37 36.52
N VAL A 544 -3.09 -0.98 36.15
CA VAL A 544 -3.30 -1.44 34.77
C VAL A 544 -3.39 -0.27 33.80
N TYR A 545 -4.10 0.79 34.20
CA TYR A 545 -4.14 2.04 33.44
C TYR A 545 -2.73 2.59 33.19
N PHE A 546 -1.89 2.67 34.20
CA PHE A 546 -0.50 3.16 34.09
C PHE A 546 0.32 2.31 33.11
N ILE A 547 0.21 0.97 33.18
CA ILE A 547 0.90 0.06 32.25
C ILE A 547 0.47 0.34 30.79
N LEU A 548 -0.84 0.47 30.55
CA LEU A 548 -1.37 0.76 29.22
C LEU A 548 -0.93 2.14 28.72
N VAL A 549 -1.00 3.18 29.56
CA VAL A 549 -0.53 4.52 29.22
C VAL A 549 0.96 4.53 28.91
N ALA A 550 1.79 3.87 29.74
CA ALA A 550 3.21 3.74 29.50
C ALA A 550 3.50 3.09 28.14
N LEU A 551 2.80 2.00 27.81
CA LEU A 551 2.94 1.31 26.54
C LEU A 551 2.58 2.21 25.36
N VAL A 552 1.50 3.00 25.48
CA VAL A 552 1.09 3.94 24.43
C VAL A 552 2.07 5.12 24.33
N ILE A 553 2.58 5.64 25.45
CA ILE A 553 3.60 6.71 25.43
C ILE A 553 4.89 6.21 24.78
N PHE A 554 5.35 5.00 25.08
CA PHE A 554 6.50 4.40 24.37
C PHE A 554 6.23 4.26 22.86
N SER A 555 5.04 3.84 22.49
CA SER A 555 4.64 3.77 21.08
C SER A 555 4.61 5.15 20.43
N LEU A 556 4.12 6.17 21.15
CA LEU A 556 4.12 7.57 20.70
C LEU A 556 5.54 8.09 20.49
N GLN A 557 6.43 7.87 21.45
CA GLN A 557 7.83 8.27 21.37
C GLN A 557 8.53 7.62 20.18
N LYS A 558 8.31 6.31 19.98
CA LYS A 558 8.89 5.56 18.86
C LYS A 558 8.34 6.07 17.52
N THR A 559 7.03 6.33 17.44
CA THR A 559 6.37 6.86 16.24
C THR A 559 6.84 8.30 15.93
N ALA A 560 7.06 9.14 16.94
CA ALA A 560 7.57 10.51 16.77
C ALA A 560 9.02 10.52 16.24
N ARG A 561 9.81 9.49 16.56
CA ARG A 561 11.18 9.31 16.04
C ARG A 561 11.18 8.45 14.79
N LYS A 562 10.54 8.90 13.71
CA LYS A 562 10.41 8.11 12.45
C LYS A 562 11.73 7.52 11.94
N ASN A 563 12.84 8.23 12.11
CA ASN A 563 14.17 7.79 11.68
C ASN A 563 14.75 6.63 12.53
N SER A 564 14.16 6.30 13.69
CA SER A 564 14.60 5.21 14.55
C SER A 564 13.77 3.92 14.44
N ILE A 565 12.77 3.92 13.55
CA ILE A 565 11.87 2.77 13.38
C ILE A 565 12.53 1.70 12.53
N VAL A 566 13.35 2.12 11.58
CA VAL A 566 14.08 1.20 10.70
C VAL A 566 15.39 0.87 11.36
N PRO A 567 15.67 -0.39 11.71
CA PRO A 567 16.99 -0.79 12.19
C PRO A 567 18.00 -0.51 11.07
N SER A 568 18.99 0.30 11.40
CA SER A 568 20.14 0.59 10.54
C SER A 568 20.97 -0.64 10.31
#